data_6fb91d72fec9d3bf7ec065f2b5b19bbe
#
_entry.id   6fb91d72fec9d3bf7ec065f2b5b19bbe
#
_cell.length_a   1.000
_cell.length_b   1.000
_cell.length_c   1.000
_cell.angle_alpha   90.00
_cell.angle_beta   90.00
_cell.angle_gamma   90.00
#
_symmetry.space_group_name_H-M   'P 1'
#
loop_
_entity.id
_entity.type
_entity.pdbx_description
1 polymer ?
#
loop_
_entity_poly.entity_id
_entity_poly.type
_entity_poly.pdbx_seq_one_letter_code
_entity_poly.pdbx_strand_id
1 'polypeptide(L)'
;MEIPLALIFAVLVILLLRSRPIRRETFAVLGLAFLVVLVAVSMIIYPEPSFKAAERGLRVWWEIVLPALLPFFIAAELLMGMGVVHFMGVLMEPIMRPLFNVPGTGSFTLAMGIASGYPLGAALSARLKDDGLASKTEAERLMCFCNTSDPLFMTGAVAVGMFRRADLAGIIISAHYLSALVVGFLLRFWKRSEAPSPPIKTESGFIVARAYRAMRKAQRENPKPFGELLGDAVRRSVNTLLVILGFIVLFSVIFELLKMAGLSALLSLALSKVVPDSLLPRSLHDALISGLFEITIGTSLASQAQAPLIARVSACSAIIAWSGLSVHAQVAAVIQPSGLSVWPYTVSRFIQGAIAAFATAAMMKVSASRWSLPTFEPYVITGSLKWFQDLGAAARLCLSCVGIFAAASAILAAWDIVRRRRGPR
;
A
#
# COMPACT_ATOMS: atom_id res chain seq x y z
N MET A 1 -18.19 -18.44 36.42
CA MET A 1 -17.34 -19.59 36.06
C MET A 1 -16.33 -19.15 34.98
N GLU A 2 -15.59 -18.05 35.22
CA GLU A 2 -14.74 -17.35 34.21
C GLU A 2 -13.24 -17.39 34.50
N ILE A 3 -12.81 -18.26 35.41
CA ILE A 3 -11.40 -18.28 35.87
C ILE A 3 -10.47 -19.19 35.05
N PRO A 4 -10.88 -20.09 34.17
CA PRO A 4 -9.98 -21.20 33.87
C PRO A 4 -8.98 -20.98 32.74
N LEU A 5 -9.26 -20.20 31.69
CA LEU A 5 -8.36 -20.20 30.52
C LEU A 5 -7.06 -19.47 30.78
N ALA A 6 -7.12 -18.29 31.40
CA ALA A 6 -5.91 -17.53 31.74
C ALA A 6 -5.08 -18.25 32.82
N LEU A 7 -5.75 -18.90 33.78
CA LEU A 7 -5.10 -19.68 34.83
C LEU A 7 -4.47 -20.99 34.27
N ILE A 8 -5.18 -21.69 33.40
CA ILE A 8 -4.66 -22.89 32.69
C ILE A 8 -3.46 -22.49 31.84
N PHE A 9 -3.53 -21.37 31.13
CA PHE A 9 -2.40 -20.86 30.35
C PHE A 9 -1.22 -20.47 31.24
N ALA A 10 -1.45 -19.72 32.33
CA ALA A 10 -0.40 -19.37 33.26
C ALA A 10 0.27 -20.61 33.87
N VAL A 11 -0.52 -21.61 34.25
CA VAL A 11 0.00 -22.90 34.77
C VAL A 11 0.77 -23.65 33.69
N LEU A 12 0.29 -23.72 32.44
CA LEU A 12 0.99 -24.33 31.32
C LEU A 12 2.31 -23.62 31.00
N VAL A 13 2.30 -22.30 30.98
CA VAL A 13 3.51 -21.47 30.80
C VAL A 13 4.50 -21.69 31.93
N ILE A 14 4.04 -21.73 33.20
CA ILE A 14 4.90 -22.01 34.38
C ILE A 14 5.48 -23.42 34.32
N LEU A 15 4.68 -24.43 33.94
CA LEU A 15 5.15 -25.80 33.78
C LEU A 15 6.15 -25.96 32.63
N LEU A 16 5.93 -25.28 31.52
CA LEU A 16 6.85 -25.24 30.38
C LEU A 16 8.16 -24.49 30.70
N LEU A 17 8.07 -23.39 31.45
CA LEU A 17 9.26 -22.64 31.90
C LEU A 17 10.11 -23.41 32.90
N ARG A 18 9.53 -24.39 33.59
CA ARG A 18 10.21 -25.20 34.62
C ARG A 18 11.01 -26.38 34.03
N SER A 19 10.74 -26.77 32.77
CA SER A 19 11.22 -28.06 32.23
C SER A 19 12.46 -28.01 31.33
N ARG A 20 12.91 -26.85 30.79
CA ARG A 20 14.21 -26.64 30.09
C ARG A 20 14.30 -25.18 29.57
N PRO A 21 15.50 -24.63 29.22
CA PRO A 21 15.60 -23.33 28.54
C PRO A 21 14.95 -23.46 27.17
N ILE A 22 13.71 -22.94 27.05
CA ILE A 22 12.94 -22.94 25.80
C ILE A 22 13.65 -21.99 24.84
N ARG A 23 14.02 -22.46 23.65
CA ARG A 23 14.55 -21.61 22.59
C ARG A 23 13.52 -20.51 22.25
N ARG A 24 13.99 -19.28 21.98
CA ARG A 24 13.15 -18.12 21.61
C ARG A 24 12.13 -18.45 20.51
N GLU A 25 12.50 -19.31 19.57
CA GLU A 25 11.65 -19.78 18.47
C GLU A 25 10.45 -20.60 18.96
N THR A 26 10.67 -21.51 19.92
CA THR A 26 9.59 -22.32 20.50
C THR A 26 8.60 -21.48 21.29
N PHE A 27 9.07 -20.44 22.00
CA PHE A 27 8.20 -19.53 22.73
C PHE A 27 7.31 -18.71 21.79
N ALA A 28 7.86 -18.24 20.66
CA ALA A 28 7.11 -17.52 19.63
C ALA A 28 6.03 -18.41 18.99
N VAL A 29 6.35 -19.65 18.66
CA VAL A 29 5.40 -20.63 18.10
C VAL A 29 4.28 -20.95 19.08
N LEU A 30 4.59 -21.18 20.35
CA LEU A 30 3.58 -21.46 21.39
C LEU A 30 2.68 -20.25 21.64
N GLY A 31 3.23 -19.04 21.66
CA GLY A 31 2.46 -17.80 21.79
C GLY A 31 1.50 -17.59 20.60
N LEU A 32 1.96 -17.86 19.39
CA LEU A 32 1.12 -17.79 18.20
C LEU A 32 0.02 -18.87 18.22
N ALA A 33 0.36 -20.12 18.57
CA ALA A 33 -0.61 -21.20 18.71
C ALA A 33 -1.69 -20.85 19.74
N PHE A 34 -1.30 -20.31 20.89
CA PHE A 34 -2.24 -19.84 21.90
C PHE A 34 -3.17 -18.75 21.37
N LEU A 35 -2.65 -17.76 20.64
CA LEU A 35 -3.45 -16.71 20.04
C LEU A 35 -4.48 -17.27 19.06
N VAL A 36 -4.07 -18.24 18.22
CA VAL A 36 -4.98 -18.90 17.28
C VAL A 36 -6.08 -19.67 18.02
N VAL A 37 -5.73 -20.43 19.08
CA VAL A 37 -6.69 -21.14 19.92
C VAL A 37 -7.64 -20.15 20.60
N LEU A 38 -7.15 -19.04 21.13
CA LEU A 38 -7.95 -18.00 21.77
C LEU A 38 -8.98 -17.42 20.79
N VAL A 39 -8.57 -17.10 19.57
CA VAL A 39 -9.48 -16.61 18.52
C VAL A 39 -10.53 -17.67 18.18
N ALA A 40 -10.13 -18.93 17.97
CA ALA A 40 -11.04 -20.02 17.64
C ALA A 40 -12.09 -20.26 18.76
N VAL A 41 -11.63 -20.30 20.01
CA VAL A 41 -12.52 -20.45 21.19
C VAL A 41 -13.47 -19.25 21.32
N SER A 42 -12.96 -18.03 21.11
CA SER A 42 -13.77 -16.81 21.12
C SER A 42 -14.86 -16.83 20.04
N MET A 43 -14.57 -17.35 18.84
CA MET A 43 -15.57 -17.52 17.78
C MET A 43 -16.67 -18.53 18.18
N ILE A 44 -16.33 -19.57 18.92
CA ILE A 44 -17.31 -20.57 19.44
C ILE A 44 -18.18 -19.95 20.55
N ILE A 45 -17.59 -19.12 21.42
CA ILE A 45 -18.32 -18.46 22.53
C ILE A 45 -19.21 -17.32 22.00
N TYR A 46 -18.74 -16.60 20.96
CA TYR A 46 -19.44 -15.47 20.36
C TYR A 46 -19.77 -15.72 18.87
N PRO A 47 -20.62 -16.73 18.55
CA PRO A 47 -20.85 -17.15 17.18
C PRO A 47 -21.52 -16.08 16.32
N GLU A 48 -22.55 -15.41 16.85
CA GLU A 48 -23.31 -14.40 16.11
C GLU A 48 -22.47 -13.14 15.76
N PRO A 49 -21.74 -12.51 16.70
CA PRO A 49 -20.84 -11.41 16.37
C PRO A 49 -19.73 -11.81 15.37
N SER A 50 -19.16 -12.99 15.53
CA SER A 50 -18.14 -13.53 14.64
C SER A 50 -18.66 -13.73 13.22
N PHE A 51 -19.86 -14.32 13.09
CA PHE A 51 -20.52 -14.53 11.80
C PHE A 51 -20.84 -13.20 11.11
N LYS A 52 -21.43 -12.23 11.82
CA LYS A 52 -21.75 -10.90 11.28
C LYS A 52 -20.48 -10.14 10.86
N ALA A 53 -19.39 -10.30 11.60
CA ALA A 53 -18.10 -9.69 11.24
C ALA A 53 -17.53 -10.32 9.97
N ALA A 54 -17.58 -11.65 9.86
CA ALA A 54 -17.15 -12.38 8.66
C ALA A 54 -18.00 -12.00 7.42
N GLU A 55 -19.32 -11.91 7.59
CA GLU A 55 -20.26 -11.48 6.54
C GLU A 55 -19.92 -10.06 6.07
N ARG A 56 -19.69 -9.11 6.98
CA ARG A 56 -19.28 -7.75 6.62
C ARG A 56 -17.96 -7.75 5.81
N GLY A 57 -16.96 -8.52 6.24
CA GLY A 57 -15.69 -8.65 5.53
C GLY A 57 -15.86 -9.23 4.13
N LEU A 58 -16.67 -10.28 3.98
CA LEU A 58 -17.01 -10.89 2.70
C LEU A 58 -17.73 -9.89 1.78
N ARG A 59 -18.70 -9.16 2.30
CA ARG A 59 -19.46 -8.15 1.56
C ARG A 59 -18.54 -7.02 1.05
N VAL A 60 -17.67 -6.49 1.89
CA VAL A 60 -16.69 -5.46 1.51
C VAL A 60 -15.78 -5.99 0.38
N TRP A 61 -15.33 -7.23 0.50
CA TRP A 61 -14.49 -7.82 -0.55
C TRP A 61 -15.24 -7.98 -1.87
N TRP A 62 -16.47 -8.50 -1.82
CA TRP A 62 -17.28 -8.77 -3.02
C TRP A 62 -17.77 -7.51 -3.72
N GLU A 63 -18.27 -6.53 -2.95
CA GLU A 63 -18.90 -5.34 -3.51
C GLU A 63 -17.89 -4.24 -3.87
N ILE A 64 -16.73 -4.20 -3.20
CA ILE A 64 -15.77 -3.10 -3.34
C ILE A 64 -14.42 -3.61 -3.86
N VAL A 65 -13.78 -4.54 -3.14
CA VAL A 65 -12.38 -4.91 -3.41
C VAL A 65 -12.25 -5.68 -4.72
N LEU A 66 -13.06 -6.71 -4.93
CA LEU A 66 -13.01 -7.54 -6.13
C LEU A 66 -13.26 -6.73 -7.42
N PRO A 67 -14.36 -5.96 -7.57
CA PRO A 67 -14.61 -5.21 -8.79
C PRO A 67 -13.60 -4.07 -9.02
N ALA A 68 -13.10 -3.46 -7.96
CA ALA A 68 -12.09 -2.42 -8.09
C ALA A 68 -10.71 -2.96 -8.49
N LEU A 69 -10.25 -4.04 -7.86
CA LEU A 69 -8.87 -4.51 -8.01
C LEU A 69 -8.69 -5.52 -9.16
N LEU A 70 -9.65 -6.40 -9.43
CA LEU A 70 -9.47 -7.49 -10.40
C LEU A 70 -9.06 -6.99 -11.80
N PRO A 71 -9.70 -5.96 -12.39
CA PRO A 71 -9.30 -5.46 -13.70
C PRO A 71 -7.86 -4.89 -13.69
N PHE A 72 -7.47 -4.19 -12.62
CA PHE A 72 -6.12 -3.63 -12.49
C PHE A 72 -5.05 -4.71 -12.31
N PHE A 73 -5.32 -5.75 -11.53
CA PHE A 73 -4.41 -6.88 -11.37
C PHE A 73 -4.20 -7.61 -12.71
N ILE A 74 -5.29 -7.89 -13.44
CA ILE A 74 -5.21 -8.53 -14.79
C ILE A 74 -4.42 -7.63 -15.74
N ALA A 75 -4.71 -6.32 -15.78
CA ALA A 75 -4.00 -5.37 -16.63
C ALA A 75 -2.51 -5.30 -16.28
N ALA A 76 -2.17 -5.26 -14.97
CA ALA A 76 -0.78 -5.24 -14.51
C ALA A 76 -0.02 -6.51 -14.95
N GLU A 77 -0.60 -7.69 -14.74
CA GLU A 77 0.00 -8.98 -15.15
C GLU A 77 0.17 -9.06 -16.68
N LEU A 78 -0.80 -8.61 -17.46
CA LEU A 78 -0.69 -8.53 -18.92
C LEU A 78 0.44 -7.59 -19.35
N LEU A 79 0.49 -6.37 -18.79
CA LEU A 79 1.53 -5.39 -19.10
C LEU A 79 2.93 -5.91 -18.74
N MET A 80 3.06 -6.62 -17.62
CA MET A 80 4.30 -7.31 -17.25
C MET A 80 4.66 -8.39 -18.28
N GLY A 81 3.73 -9.27 -18.63
CA GLY A 81 3.94 -10.32 -19.62
C GLY A 81 4.25 -9.79 -21.04
N MET A 82 3.72 -8.61 -21.37
CA MET A 82 4.02 -7.91 -22.62
C MET A 82 5.35 -7.13 -22.58
N GLY A 83 6.11 -7.18 -21.50
CA GLY A 83 7.42 -6.54 -21.39
C GLY A 83 7.38 -5.02 -21.17
N VAL A 84 6.24 -4.42 -20.85
CA VAL A 84 6.10 -2.98 -20.59
C VAL A 84 6.96 -2.56 -19.40
N VAL A 85 7.19 -3.46 -18.43
CA VAL A 85 8.12 -3.23 -17.32
C VAL A 85 9.53 -2.91 -17.80
N HIS A 86 10.02 -3.59 -18.85
CA HIS A 86 11.34 -3.36 -19.42
C HIS A 86 11.40 -2.00 -20.14
N PHE A 87 10.32 -1.63 -20.85
CA PHE A 87 10.20 -0.29 -21.44
C PHE A 87 10.30 0.81 -20.39
N MET A 88 9.45 0.72 -19.37
CA MET A 88 9.44 1.67 -18.25
C MET A 88 10.78 1.66 -17.51
N GLY A 89 11.40 0.48 -17.37
CA GLY A 89 12.68 0.30 -16.72
C GLY A 89 13.79 1.13 -17.35
N VAL A 90 13.95 1.06 -18.67
CA VAL A 90 14.96 1.84 -19.40
C VAL A 90 14.64 3.34 -19.38
N LEU A 91 13.36 3.69 -19.56
CA LEU A 91 12.92 5.09 -19.63
C LEU A 91 13.12 5.81 -18.29
N MET A 92 12.82 5.15 -17.19
CA MET A 92 12.78 5.75 -15.85
C MET A 92 14.04 5.48 -15.00
N GLU A 93 15.00 4.69 -15.51
CA GLU A 93 16.26 4.41 -14.80
C GLU A 93 17.00 5.69 -14.35
N PRO A 94 17.13 6.76 -15.19
CA PRO A 94 17.79 8.00 -14.81
C PRO A 94 17.11 8.77 -13.67
N ILE A 95 15.85 8.49 -13.39
CA ILE A 95 15.05 9.13 -12.31
C ILE A 95 15.00 8.23 -11.07
N MET A 96 14.64 6.95 -11.24
CA MET A 96 14.42 6.04 -10.13
C MET A 96 15.70 5.71 -9.35
N ARG A 97 16.82 5.53 -10.07
CA ARG A 97 18.12 5.26 -9.42
C ARG A 97 18.58 6.39 -8.51
N PRO A 98 18.72 7.65 -9.01
CA PRO A 98 19.21 8.73 -8.16
C PRO A 98 18.24 9.15 -7.07
N LEU A 99 16.92 9.07 -7.29
CA LEU A 99 15.94 9.52 -6.28
C LEU A 99 15.70 8.48 -5.19
N PHE A 100 15.53 7.20 -5.56
CA PHE A 100 15.05 6.16 -4.64
C PHE A 100 16.04 5.01 -4.45
N ASN A 101 17.13 4.98 -5.21
CA ASN A 101 18.10 3.88 -5.23
C ASN A 101 17.45 2.51 -5.51
N VAL A 102 16.58 2.50 -6.54
CA VAL A 102 15.87 1.33 -7.06
C VAL A 102 15.95 1.31 -8.59
N PRO A 103 15.79 0.15 -9.25
CA PRO A 103 15.83 0.08 -10.70
C PRO A 103 14.66 0.83 -11.35
N GLY A 104 14.85 1.28 -12.58
CA GLY A 104 13.82 1.96 -13.36
C GLY A 104 12.55 1.11 -13.55
N THR A 105 12.65 -0.22 -13.54
CA THR A 105 11.50 -1.14 -13.55
C THR A 105 10.54 -0.90 -12.39
N GLY A 106 11.03 -0.39 -11.27
CA GLY A 106 10.21 0.00 -10.12
C GLY A 106 9.22 1.12 -10.41
N SER A 107 9.43 1.91 -11.48
CA SER A 107 8.46 2.92 -11.90
C SER A 107 7.12 2.32 -12.35
N PHE A 108 7.14 1.13 -12.93
CA PHE A 108 5.92 0.38 -13.25
C PHE A 108 5.17 0.01 -11.96
N THR A 109 5.88 -0.50 -10.97
CA THR A 109 5.30 -0.82 -9.65
C THR A 109 4.72 0.42 -8.97
N LEU A 110 5.39 1.57 -9.06
CA LEU A 110 4.89 2.82 -8.52
C LEU A 110 3.60 3.27 -9.22
N ALA A 111 3.57 3.25 -10.55
CA ALA A 111 2.39 3.64 -11.32
C ALA A 111 1.18 2.73 -11.03
N MET A 112 1.40 1.42 -11.01
CA MET A 112 0.34 0.45 -10.74
C MET A 112 -0.11 0.46 -9.28
N GLY A 113 0.81 0.68 -8.33
CA GLY A 113 0.49 0.82 -6.92
C GLY A 113 -0.36 2.05 -6.63
N ILE A 114 -0.09 3.17 -7.29
CA ILE A 114 -0.93 4.39 -7.21
C ILE A 114 -2.30 4.14 -7.83
N ALA A 115 -2.36 3.49 -8.98
CA ALA A 115 -3.62 3.29 -9.71
C ALA A 115 -4.58 2.32 -9.02
N SER A 116 -4.06 1.26 -8.42
CA SER A 116 -4.85 0.13 -7.91
C SER A 116 -4.87 0.02 -6.37
N GLY A 117 -3.91 0.62 -5.68
CA GLY A 117 -3.88 0.56 -4.21
C GLY A 117 -3.26 -0.71 -3.63
N TYR A 118 -3.49 -0.90 -2.32
CA TYR A 118 -3.05 -2.07 -1.56
C TYR A 118 -3.71 -3.36 -2.04
N PRO A 119 -3.01 -4.50 -2.06
CA PRO A 119 -1.59 -4.71 -1.84
C PRO A 119 -0.78 -4.83 -3.14
N LEU A 120 -1.26 -4.31 -4.29
CA LEU A 120 -0.66 -4.53 -5.61
C LEU A 120 0.79 -4.04 -5.68
N GLY A 121 1.11 -2.89 -5.06
CA GLY A 121 2.49 -2.38 -5.02
C GLY A 121 3.47 -3.36 -4.40
N ALA A 122 3.07 -4.05 -3.32
CA ALA A 122 3.88 -5.08 -2.68
C ALA A 122 3.99 -6.34 -3.56
N ALA A 123 2.89 -6.79 -4.17
CA ALA A 123 2.86 -7.94 -5.07
C ALA A 123 3.80 -7.75 -6.27
N LEU A 124 3.74 -6.58 -6.90
CA LEU A 124 4.60 -6.25 -8.03
C LEU A 124 6.07 -6.08 -7.62
N SER A 125 6.34 -5.54 -6.42
CA SER A 125 7.72 -5.47 -5.90
C SER A 125 8.32 -6.86 -5.69
N ALA A 126 7.55 -7.79 -5.13
CA ALA A 126 7.93 -9.19 -4.98
C ALA A 126 8.18 -9.84 -6.36
N ARG A 127 7.29 -9.59 -7.30
CA ARG A 127 7.39 -10.10 -8.67
C ARG A 127 8.66 -9.59 -9.38
N LEU A 128 8.99 -8.30 -9.27
CA LEU A 128 10.22 -7.78 -9.87
C LEU A 128 11.48 -8.45 -9.31
N LYS A 129 11.47 -8.80 -8.01
CA LYS A 129 12.58 -9.54 -7.38
C LYS A 129 12.65 -10.97 -7.94
N ASP A 130 11.52 -11.66 -8.05
CA ASP A 130 11.48 -13.06 -8.52
C ASP A 130 11.85 -13.17 -10.00
N ASP A 131 11.50 -12.16 -10.81
CA ASP A 131 11.90 -12.06 -12.21
C ASP A 131 13.37 -11.55 -12.39
N GLY A 132 14.11 -11.34 -11.29
CA GLY A 132 15.51 -10.87 -11.34
C GLY A 132 15.68 -9.41 -11.79
N LEU A 133 14.61 -8.61 -11.85
CA LEU A 133 14.61 -7.21 -12.29
C LEU A 133 14.91 -6.22 -11.14
N ALA A 134 14.87 -6.69 -9.89
CA ALA A 134 15.25 -5.93 -8.70
C ALA A 134 15.97 -6.85 -7.71
N SER A 135 16.94 -6.32 -6.97
CA SER A 135 17.53 -7.03 -5.83
C SER A 135 16.53 -7.10 -4.68
N LYS A 136 16.79 -7.97 -3.68
CA LYS A 136 15.94 -8.08 -2.48
C LYS A 136 15.76 -6.72 -1.81
N THR A 137 16.83 -6.00 -1.58
CA THR A 137 16.80 -4.69 -0.92
C THR A 137 16.07 -3.63 -1.74
N GLU A 138 16.22 -3.65 -3.06
CA GLU A 138 15.48 -2.74 -3.95
C GLU A 138 13.99 -3.04 -3.95
N ALA A 139 13.60 -4.32 -3.96
CA ALA A 139 12.20 -4.72 -3.85
C ALA A 139 11.59 -4.35 -2.49
N GLU A 140 12.37 -4.52 -1.40
CA GLU A 140 11.96 -4.08 -0.05
C GLU A 140 11.79 -2.56 0.03
N ARG A 141 12.66 -1.77 -0.62
CA ARG A 141 12.47 -0.30 -0.76
C ARG A 141 11.22 0.02 -1.56
N LEU A 142 11.04 -0.62 -2.73
CA LEU A 142 9.90 -0.38 -3.61
C LEU A 142 8.58 -0.60 -2.89
N MET A 143 8.37 -1.74 -2.24
CA MET A 143 7.11 -2.02 -1.55
C MET A 143 6.80 -0.99 -0.46
N CYS A 144 7.81 -0.37 0.14
CA CYS A 144 7.62 0.63 1.19
C CYS A 144 6.96 1.92 0.71
N PHE A 145 7.16 2.34 -0.54
CA PHE A 145 6.59 3.58 -1.05
C PHE A 145 5.66 3.41 -2.26
N CYS A 146 5.72 2.26 -2.95
CA CYS A 146 4.83 1.97 -4.07
C CYS A 146 3.52 1.28 -3.64
N ASN A 147 3.47 0.69 -2.44
CA ASN A 147 2.27 0.07 -1.90
C ASN A 147 1.44 1.12 -1.16
N THR A 148 0.62 1.86 -1.89
CA THR A 148 -0.17 3.03 -1.43
C THR A 148 -1.66 2.76 -1.51
N SER A 149 -2.49 3.64 -0.95
CA SER A 149 -3.94 3.63 -1.19
C SER A 149 -4.24 4.14 -2.60
N ASP A 150 -5.32 3.68 -3.18
CA ASP A 150 -5.80 4.14 -4.49
C ASP A 150 -6.59 5.45 -4.40
N PRO A 151 -6.65 6.22 -5.50
CA PRO A 151 -7.37 7.48 -5.54
C PRO A 151 -8.87 7.32 -5.31
N LEU A 152 -9.47 6.19 -5.75
CA LEU A 152 -10.91 5.97 -5.64
C LEU A 152 -11.34 5.82 -4.19
N PHE A 153 -10.57 5.09 -3.37
CA PHE A 153 -10.83 4.97 -1.93
C PHE A 153 -10.72 6.35 -1.25
N MET A 154 -9.65 7.10 -1.53
CA MET A 154 -9.42 8.40 -0.90
C MET A 154 -10.46 9.45 -1.31
N THR A 155 -10.89 9.47 -2.58
CA THR A 155 -11.89 10.43 -3.08
C THR A 155 -13.31 9.96 -2.82
N GLY A 156 -13.66 8.78 -3.32
CA GLY A 156 -15.02 8.26 -3.31
C GLY A 156 -15.47 7.82 -1.92
N ALA A 157 -14.74 6.91 -1.31
CA ALA A 157 -15.12 6.38 0.00
C ALA A 157 -14.88 7.40 1.12
N VAL A 158 -13.67 7.98 1.19
CA VAL A 158 -13.31 8.82 2.34
C VAL A 158 -13.84 10.25 2.18
N ALA A 159 -13.39 11.02 1.19
CA ALA A 159 -13.75 12.43 1.09
C ALA A 159 -15.25 12.62 0.83
N VAL A 160 -15.82 11.92 -0.15
CA VAL A 160 -17.22 12.06 -0.53
C VAL A 160 -18.15 11.24 0.38
N GLY A 161 -17.83 9.95 0.57
CA GLY A 161 -18.70 9.02 1.32
C GLY A 161 -18.72 9.31 2.83
N MET A 162 -17.57 9.41 3.47
CA MET A 162 -17.47 9.54 4.93
C MET A 162 -17.51 10.99 5.39
N PHE A 163 -16.70 11.89 4.79
CA PHE A 163 -16.67 13.31 5.17
C PHE A 163 -17.78 14.12 4.52
N ARG A 164 -18.39 13.64 3.44
CA ARG A 164 -19.36 14.38 2.60
C ARG A 164 -18.80 15.71 2.09
N ARG A 165 -17.48 15.74 1.82
CA ARG A 165 -16.70 16.91 1.44
C ARG A 165 -15.72 16.56 0.34
N ALA A 166 -16.15 16.71 -0.91
CA ALA A 166 -15.33 16.41 -2.08
C ALA A 166 -14.07 17.29 -2.20
N ASP A 167 -14.11 18.51 -1.65
CA ASP A 167 -12.97 19.45 -1.59
C ASP A 167 -11.76 18.93 -0.77
N LEU A 168 -11.99 17.97 0.13
CA LEU A 168 -10.91 17.35 0.90
C LEU A 168 -10.11 16.31 0.08
N ALA A 169 -10.66 15.80 -1.02
CA ALA A 169 -10.04 14.75 -1.83
C ALA A 169 -8.61 15.11 -2.28
N GLY A 170 -8.45 16.30 -2.84
CA GLY A 170 -7.15 16.79 -3.32
C GLY A 170 -6.10 16.88 -2.20
N ILE A 171 -6.50 17.29 -1.00
CA ILE A 171 -5.62 17.41 0.17
C ILE A 171 -5.18 16.02 0.63
N ILE A 172 -6.14 15.09 0.80
CA ILE A 172 -5.87 13.73 1.27
C ILE A 172 -4.94 13.01 0.29
N ILE A 173 -5.24 13.04 -1.02
CA ILE A 173 -4.43 12.43 -2.07
C ILE A 173 -3.02 13.02 -2.09
N SER A 174 -2.91 14.35 -2.10
CA SER A 174 -1.62 15.03 -2.19
C SER A 174 -0.75 14.72 -0.97
N ALA A 175 -1.32 14.76 0.24
CA ALA A 175 -0.61 14.42 1.45
C ALA A 175 -0.16 12.95 1.47
N HIS A 176 -1.02 12.03 1.01
CA HIS A 176 -0.72 10.61 0.96
C HIS A 176 0.42 10.29 -0.01
N TYR A 177 0.36 10.75 -1.26
CA TYR A 177 1.40 10.44 -2.23
C TYR A 177 2.69 11.22 -1.97
N LEU A 178 2.61 12.47 -1.52
CA LEU A 178 3.81 13.22 -1.12
C LEU A 178 4.54 12.51 0.03
N SER A 179 3.81 12.06 1.05
CA SER A 179 4.41 11.30 2.16
C SER A 179 5.04 9.99 1.70
N ALA A 180 4.42 9.27 0.75
CA ALA A 180 4.98 8.06 0.16
C ALA A 180 6.30 8.34 -0.57
N LEU A 181 6.35 9.39 -1.40
CA LEU A 181 7.57 9.79 -2.11
C LEU A 181 8.67 10.22 -1.14
N VAL A 182 8.33 10.95 -0.07
CA VAL A 182 9.29 11.32 0.99
C VAL A 182 9.87 10.06 1.66
N VAL A 183 9.03 9.08 2.00
CA VAL A 183 9.49 7.79 2.54
C VAL A 183 10.40 7.07 1.55
N GLY A 184 10.04 7.04 0.27
CA GLY A 184 10.88 6.45 -0.78
C GLY A 184 12.25 7.13 -0.86
N PHE A 185 12.28 8.47 -0.77
CA PHE A 185 13.52 9.23 -0.75
C PHE A 185 14.37 8.95 0.50
N LEU A 186 13.76 8.83 1.68
CA LEU A 186 14.46 8.48 2.92
C LEU A 186 15.06 7.06 2.85
N LEU A 187 14.32 6.12 2.31
CA LEU A 187 14.75 4.73 2.18
C LEU A 187 15.90 4.53 1.17
N ARG A 188 16.21 5.51 0.32
CA ARG A 188 17.39 5.43 -0.57
C ARG A 188 18.70 5.23 0.19
N PHE A 189 18.76 5.66 1.44
CA PHE A 189 19.94 5.55 2.30
C PHE A 189 19.98 4.22 3.09
N TRP A 190 18.83 3.54 3.22
CA TRP A 190 18.73 2.26 3.92
C TRP A 190 19.44 1.16 3.14
N LYS A 191 20.36 0.44 3.78
CA LYS A 191 21.19 -0.63 3.19
C LYS A 191 21.88 -0.19 1.87
N ARG A 192 22.38 1.03 1.82
CA ARG A 192 22.99 1.62 0.61
C ARG A 192 24.22 0.86 0.12
N SER A 193 24.91 0.14 1.00
CA SER A 193 26.12 -0.65 0.68
C SER A 193 25.83 -1.95 -0.07
N GLU A 194 24.57 -2.43 -0.09
CA GLU A 194 24.23 -3.62 -0.84
C GLU A 194 24.27 -3.36 -2.35
N ALA A 195 24.77 -4.36 -3.10
CA ALA A 195 24.92 -4.24 -4.54
C ALA A 195 23.57 -4.00 -5.24
N PRO A 196 23.45 -2.96 -6.06
CA PRO A 196 22.25 -2.73 -6.83
C PRO A 196 22.09 -3.79 -7.92
N SER A 197 20.84 -4.03 -8.34
CA SER A 197 20.57 -4.85 -9.53
C SER A 197 21.21 -4.22 -10.77
N PRO A 198 21.72 -5.03 -11.71
CA PRO A 198 22.30 -4.50 -12.93
C PRO A 198 21.23 -3.77 -13.76
N PRO A 199 21.58 -2.62 -14.38
CA PRO A 199 20.65 -1.94 -15.27
C PRO A 199 20.34 -2.82 -16.49
N ILE A 200 19.14 -2.64 -17.05
CA ILE A 200 18.74 -3.35 -18.27
C ILE A 200 19.76 -3.02 -19.37
N LYS A 201 20.49 -4.03 -19.85
CA LYS A 201 21.46 -3.87 -20.92
C LYS A 201 20.75 -3.46 -22.20
N THR A 202 21.11 -2.30 -22.74
CA THR A 202 20.59 -1.75 -24.00
C THR A 202 21.74 -1.22 -24.84
N GLU A 203 21.58 -1.31 -26.15
CA GLU A 203 22.51 -0.69 -27.10
C GLU A 203 22.46 0.84 -26.99
N SER A 204 23.46 1.54 -27.57
CA SER A 204 23.50 2.99 -27.66
C SER A 204 22.34 3.54 -28.50
N GLY A 205 21.92 4.77 -28.24
CA GLY A 205 20.87 5.45 -29.01
C GLY A 205 19.88 6.23 -28.15
N PHE A 206 18.88 6.79 -28.83
CA PHE A 206 17.82 7.58 -28.19
C PHE A 206 17.04 6.74 -27.16
N ILE A 207 16.78 7.30 -25.98
CA ILE A 207 16.27 6.57 -24.81
C ILE A 207 14.96 5.80 -25.07
N VAL A 208 14.03 6.39 -25.83
CA VAL A 208 12.76 5.74 -26.16
C VAL A 208 12.96 4.55 -27.10
N ALA A 209 13.88 4.66 -28.07
CA ALA A 209 14.23 3.55 -28.96
C ALA A 209 14.93 2.41 -28.20
N ARG A 210 15.76 2.75 -27.22
CA ARG A 210 16.38 1.77 -26.29
C ARG A 210 15.32 1.07 -25.46
N ALA A 211 14.36 1.81 -24.90
CA ALA A 211 13.24 1.28 -24.12
C ALA A 211 12.37 0.32 -24.96
N TYR A 212 12.05 0.72 -26.18
CA TYR A 212 11.29 -0.14 -27.10
C TYR A 212 12.04 -1.44 -27.45
N ARG A 213 13.35 -1.35 -27.73
CA ARG A 213 14.18 -2.55 -27.99
C ARG A 213 14.25 -3.47 -26.78
N ALA A 214 14.35 -2.94 -25.56
CA ALA A 214 14.33 -3.72 -24.32
C ALA A 214 13.00 -4.48 -24.15
N MET A 215 11.87 -3.82 -24.41
CA MET A 215 10.54 -4.46 -24.40
C MET A 215 10.46 -5.59 -25.43
N ARG A 216 10.86 -5.34 -26.68
CA ARG A 216 10.82 -6.35 -27.76
C ARG A 216 11.76 -7.51 -27.48
N LYS A 217 12.92 -7.26 -26.84
CA LYS A 217 13.85 -8.32 -26.42
C LYS A 217 13.19 -9.22 -25.38
N ALA A 218 12.60 -8.66 -24.34
CA ALA A 218 11.89 -9.41 -23.30
C ALA A 218 10.75 -10.27 -23.87
N GLN A 219 9.99 -9.73 -24.83
CA GLN A 219 8.95 -10.51 -25.54
C GLN A 219 9.52 -11.69 -26.35
N ARG A 220 10.69 -11.52 -26.95
CA ARG A 220 11.35 -12.59 -27.74
C ARG A 220 11.97 -13.67 -26.85
N GLU A 221 12.45 -13.31 -25.67
CA GLU A 221 13.05 -14.24 -24.69
C GLU A 221 11.98 -15.11 -24.01
N ASN A 222 10.76 -14.61 -23.86
CA ASN A 222 9.62 -15.33 -23.28
C ASN A 222 8.37 -15.21 -24.20
N PRO A 223 8.39 -15.84 -25.37
CA PRO A 223 7.26 -15.78 -26.30
C PRO A 223 6.08 -16.58 -25.75
N LYS A 224 4.99 -15.89 -25.40
CA LYS A 224 3.73 -16.50 -25.02
C LYS A 224 2.62 -16.00 -25.94
N PRO A 225 1.75 -16.89 -26.44
CA PRO A 225 0.52 -16.48 -27.13
C PRO A 225 -0.36 -15.61 -26.22
N PHE A 226 -1.06 -14.64 -26.80
CA PHE A 226 -1.89 -13.72 -26.02
C PHE A 226 -2.92 -14.45 -25.14
N GLY A 227 -3.52 -15.53 -25.64
CA GLY A 227 -4.47 -16.33 -24.85
C GLY A 227 -3.85 -16.97 -23.61
N GLU A 228 -2.60 -17.43 -23.69
CA GLU A 228 -1.85 -17.96 -22.52
C GLU A 228 -1.52 -16.84 -21.53
N LEU A 229 -1.04 -15.69 -22.01
CA LEU A 229 -0.79 -14.53 -21.18
C LEU A 229 -2.05 -14.08 -20.43
N LEU A 230 -3.19 -14.02 -21.12
CA LEU A 230 -4.46 -13.64 -20.52
C LEU A 230 -4.93 -14.67 -19.48
N GLY A 231 -4.83 -15.96 -19.79
CA GLY A 231 -5.19 -17.03 -18.86
C GLY A 231 -4.32 -17.02 -17.59
N ASP A 232 -3.00 -16.84 -17.75
CA ASP A 232 -2.06 -16.71 -16.63
C ASP A 232 -2.36 -15.46 -15.80
N ALA A 233 -2.62 -14.32 -16.46
CA ALA A 233 -2.95 -13.06 -15.80
C ALA A 233 -4.22 -13.19 -14.95
N VAL A 234 -5.29 -13.74 -15.50
CA VAL A 234 -6.55 -13.97 -14.77
C VAL A 234 -6.33 -14.90 -13.58
N ARG A 235 -5.66 -16.03 -13.79
CA ARG A 235 -5.41 -17.03 -12.73
C ARG A 235 -4.63 -16.44 -11.56
N ARG A 236 -3.53 -15.72 -11.84
CA ARG A 236 -2.71 -15.10 -10.80
C ARG A 236 -3.48 -14.01 -10.05
N SER A 237 -4.22 -13.18 -10.76
CA SER A 237 -5.02 -12.11 -10.19
C SER A 237 -6.10 -12.65 -9.25
N VAL A 238 -6.84 -13.68 -9.69
CA VAL A 238 -7.87 -14.33 -8.86
C VAL A 238 -7.25 -14.97 -7.62
N ASN A 239 -6.15 -15.71 -7.76
CA ASN A 239 -5.48 -16.33 -6.60
C ASN A 239 -5.03 -15.28 -5.58
N THR A 240 -4.46 -14.17 -6.02
CA THR A 240 -4.07 -13.08 -5.11
C THR A 240 -5.28 -12.48 -4.40
N LEU A 241 -6.37 -12.24 -5.10
CA LEU A 241 -7.60 -11.68 -4.52
C LEU A 241 -8.28 -12.63 -3.53
N LEU A 242 -8.21 -13.96 -3.76
CA LEU A 242 -8.72 -14.94 -2.78
C LEU A 242 -7.90 -14.94 -1.48
N VAL A 243 -6.58 -14.77 -1.56
CA VAL A 243 -5.74 -14.59 -0.36
C VAL A 243 -6.15 -13.32 0.38
N ILE A 244 -6.37 -12.22 -0.32
CA ILE A 244 -6.85 -10.95 0.26
C ILE A 244 -8.19 -11.13 0.95
N LEU A 245 -9.14 -11.86 0.33
CA LEU A 245 -10.43 -12.21 0.94
C LEU A 245 -10.25 -12.87 2.31
N GLY A 246 -9.40 -13.91 2.38
CA GLY A 246 -9.13 -14.63 3.63
C GLY A 246 -8.66 -13.68 4.75
N PHE A 247 -7.76 -12.75 4.43
CA PHE A 247 -7.30 -11.76 5.40
C PHE A 247 -8.37 -10.75 5.80
N ILE A 248 -9.15 -10.22 4.86
CA ILE A 248 -10.23 -9.29 5.18
C ILE A 248 -11.24 -9.93 6.13
N VAL A 249 -11.69 -11.14 5.83
CA VAL A 249 -12.65 -11.87 6.69
C VAL A 249 -12.05 -12.17 8.06
N LEU A 250 -10.84 -12.73 8.12
CA LEU A 250 -10.17 -13.06 9.36
C LEU A 250 -9.97 -11.83 10.26
N PHE A 251 -9.44 -10.73 9.71
CA PHE A 251 -9.20 -9.52 10.49
C PHE A 251 -10.50 -8.81 10.89
N SER A 252 -11.57 -8.90 10.11
CA SER A 252 -12.90 -8.41 10.51
C SER A 252 -13.40 -9.12 11.77
N VAL A 253 -13.23 -10.46 11.83
CA VAL A 253 -13.61 -11.26 13.00
C VAL A 253 -12.71 -10.95 14.20
N ILE A 254 -11.38 -10.95 14.01
CA ILE A 254 -10.42 -10.65 15.09
C ILE A 254 -10.73 -9.27 15.69
N PHE A 255 -10.94 -8.26 14.85
CA PHE A 255 -11.24 -6.90 15.32
C PHE A 255 -12.52 -6.83 16.14
N GLU A 256 -13.61 -7.51 15.70
CA GLU A 256 -14.87 -7.55 16.44
C GLU A 256 -14.68 -8.22 17.81
N LEU A 257 -13.97 -9.34 17.87
CA LEU A 257 -13.67 -10.04 19.12
C LEU A 257 -12.82 -9.18 20.08
N LEU A 258 -11.81 -8.47 19.57
CA LEU A 258 -10.97 -7.56 20.37
C LEU A 258 -11.80 -6.38 20.92
N LYS A 259 -12.75 -5.86 20.12
CA LYS A 259 -13.66 -4.82 20.54
C LYS A 259 -14.58 -5.32 21.67
N MET A 260 -15.14 -6.51 21.53
CA MET A 260 -15.98 -7.13 22.57
C MET A 260 -15.20 -7.43 23.85
N ALA A 261 -13.91 -7.80 23.72
CA ALA A 261 -13.03 -8.01 24.87
C ALA A 261 -12.61 -6.70 25.57
N GLY A 262 -13.09 -5.53 25.11
CA GLY A 262 -12.75 -4.22 25.69
C GLY A 262 -11.32 -3.74 25.40
N LEU A 263 -10.56 -4.43 24.53
CA LEU A 263 -9.19 -4.07 24.23
C LEU A 263 -9.10 -2.69 23.58
N SER A 264 -10.05 -2.31 22.75
CA SER A 264 -10.10 -0.96 22.16
C SER A 264 -10.20 0.13 23.25
N ALA A 265 -11.03 -0.09 24.27
CA ALA A 265 -11.16 0.84 25.40
C ALA A 265 -9.88 0.91 26.23
N LEU A 266 -9.23 -0.24 26.48
CA LEU A 266 -7.95 -0.28 27.20
C LEU A 266 -6.84 0.46 26.45
N LEU A 267 -6.75 0.26 25.14
CA LEU A 267 -5.78 0.97 24.30
C LEU A 267 -6.08 2.47 24.23
N SER A 268 -7.35 2.88 24.17
CA SER A 268 -7.77 4.28 24.23
C SER A 268 -7.35 4.93 25.56
N LEU A 269 -7.54 4.24 26.66
CA LEU A 269 -7.08 4.70 27.98
C LEU A 269 -5.54 4.81 28.06
N ALA A 270 -4.81 3.85 27.50
CA ALA A 270 -3.36 3.90 27.44
C ALA A 270 -2.87 5.08 26.59
N LEU A 271 -3.49 5.29 25.42
CA LEU A 271 -3.16 6.40 24.53
C LEU A 271 -3.40 7.76 25.20
N SER A 272 -4.50 7.91 25.95
CA SER A 272 -4.81 9.15 26.67
C SER A 272 -3.81 9.52 27.79
N LYS A 273 -3.04 8.54 28.29
CA LYS A 273 -1.98 8.77 29.26
C LYS A 273 -0.67 9.21 28.62
N VAL A 274 -0.45 8.88 27.35
CA VAL A 274 0.82 9.12 26.63
C VAL A 274 0.72 10.37 25.77
N VAL A 275 -0.43 10.59 25.12
CA VAL A 275 -0.63 11.70 24.18
C VAL A 275 -1.56 12.74 24.80
N PRO A 276 -1.12 14.00 24.95
CA PRO A 276 -1.96 15.06 25.51
C PRO A 276 -3.11 15.43 24.58
N ASP A 277 -4.27 15.78 25.16
CA ASP A 277 -5.50 16.13 24.43
C ASP A 277 -5.32 17.34 23.48
N SER A 278 -4.35 18.21 23.77
CA SER A 278 -4.00 19.34 22.89
C SER A 278 -3.38 18.92 21.56
N LEU A 279 -2.70 17.78 21.53
CA LEU A 279 -2.11 17.22 20.32
C LEU A 279 -3.07 16.27 19.60
N LEU A 280 -3.81 15.48 20.37
CA LEU A 280 -4.76 14.49 19.84
C LEU A 280 -6.03 14.49 20.70
N PRO A 281 -7.14 15.09 20.21
CA PRO A 281 -8.43 15.05 20.90
C PRO A 281 -8.86 13.61 21.25
N ARG A 282 -9.37 13.38 22.46
CA ARG A 282 -9.82 12.05 22.92
C ARG A 282 -10.84 11.41 22.00
N SER A 283 -11.70 12.22 21.38
CA SER A 283 -12.70 11.75 20.42
C SER A 283 -12.11 11.07 19.17
N LEU A 284 -10.79 11.21 18.92
CA LEU A 284 -10.07 10.55 17.83
C LEU A 284 -9.34 9.28 18.26
N HIS A 285 -9.28 8.96 19.57
CA HIS A 285 -8.54 7.79 20.05
C HIS A 285 -9.13 6.49 19.49
N ASP A 286 -10.45 6.32 19.53
CA ASP A 286 -11.11 5.13 19.00
C ASP A 286 -10.93 5.00 17.48
N ALA A 287 -10.89 6.13 16.77
CA ALA A 287 -10.63 6.14 15.34
C ALA A 287 -9.21 5.66 15.01
N LEU A 288 -8.20 6.14 15.74
CA LEU A 288 -6.81 5.73 15.54
C LEU A 288 -6.58 4.28 15.93
N ILE A 289 -7.18 3.82 17.04
CA ILE A 289 -7.07 2.44 17.49
C ILE A 289 -7.75 1.50 16.49
N SER A 290 -8.96 1.84 16.04
CA SER A 290 -9.64 1.05 15.00
C SER A 290 -8.84 1.06 13.69
N GLY A 291 -8.30 2.23 13.32
CA GLY A 291 -7.44 2.40 12.14
C GLY A 291 -6.11 1.66 12.23
N LEU A 292 -5.61 1.38 13.45
CA LEU A 292 -4.45 0.51 13.64
C LEU A 292 -4.72 -0.90 13.08
N PHE A 293 -5.94 -1.41 13.22
CA PHE A 293 -6.33 -2.74 12.75
C PHE A 293 -6.89 -2.71 11.33
N GLU A 294 -7.81 -1.76 11.04
CA GLU A 294 -8.54 -1.72 9.77
C GLU A 294 -8.79 -0.27 9.32
N ILE A 295 -8.41 0.00 8.07
CA ILE A 295 -8.39 1.34 7.47
C ILE A 295 -9.79 1.94 7.33
N THR A 296 -10.79 1.16 6.90
CA THR A 296 -12.15 1.66 6.58
C THR A 296 -12.89 2.06 7.84
N ILE A 297 -12.81 1.24 8.90
CA ILE A 297 -13.44 1.53 10.18
C ILE A 297 -12.80 2.75 10.82
N GLY A 298 -11.44 2.78 10.85
CA GLY A 298 -10.70 3.90 11.42
C GLY A 298 -10.99 5.23 10.74
N THR A 299 -11.01 5.27 9.40
CA THR A 299 -11.34 6.50 8.65
C THR A 299 -12.79 6.93 8.82
N SER A 300 -13.72 5.98 8.89
CA SER A 300 -15.13 6.26 9.17
C SER A 300 -15.32 6.89 10.55
N LEU A 301 -14.70 6.32 11.59
CA LEU A 301 -14.75 6.88 12.95
C LEU A 301 -14.07 8.27 13.03
N ALA A 302 -12.93 8.45 12.35
CA ALA A 302 -12.26 9.75 12.28
C ALA A 302 -13.15 10.82 11.64
N SER A 303 -13.89 10.44 10.60
CA SER A 303 -14.81 11.37 9.91
C SER A 303 -15.98 11.82 10.77
N GLN A 304 -16.40 11.04 11.78
CA GLN A 304 -17.54 11.29 12.66
C GLN A 304 -17.15 11.85 14.03
N ALA A 305 -15.84 11.88 14.35
CA ALA A 305 -15.35 12.30 15.65
C ALA A 305 -15.70 13.75 15.98
N GLN A 306 -15.98 14.04 17.27
CA GLN A 306 -16.23 15.39 17.78
C GLN A 306 -14.89 16.12 17.96
N ALA A 307 -14.27 16.53 16.85
CA ALA A 307 -12.97 17.19 16.81
C ALA A 307 -12.91 18.23 15.68
N PRO A 308 -12.00 19.19 15.73
CA PRO A 308 -11.77 20.14 14.63
C PRO A 308 -11.53 19.42 13.30
N LEU A 309 -12.04 19.94 12.19
CA LEU A 309 -11.94 19.30 10.86
C LEU A 309 -10.49 18.96 10.50
N ILE A 310 -9.55 19.86 10.78
CA ILE A 310 -8.10 19.64 10.54
C ILE A 310 -7.62 18.38 11.28
N ALA A 311 -7.98 18.20 12.54
CA ALA A 311 -7.58 17.04 13.32
C ALA A 311 -8.19 15.74 12.76
N ARG A 312 -9.47 15.79 12.38
CA ARG A 312 -10.19 14.64 11.80
C ARG A 312 -9.58 14.19 10.48
N VAL A 313 -9.32 15.14 9.55
CA VAL A 313 -8.73 14.82 8.24
C VAL A 313 -7.27 14.39 8.37
N SER A 314 -6.50 14.99 9.30
CA SER A 314 -5.11 14.58 9.58
C SER A 314 -5.04 13.17 10.17
N ALA A 315 -5.92 12.83 11.12
CA ALA A 315 -6.03 11.48 11.66
C ALA A 315 -6.41 10.47 10.57
N CYS A 316 -7.36 10.84 9.72
CA CYS A 316 -7.75 10.03 8.57
C CYS A 316 -6.57 9.78 7.61
N SER A 317 -5.80 10.81 7.26
CA SER A 317 -4.61 10.67 6.40
C SER A 317 -3.53 9.80 7.05
N ALA A 318 -3.35 9.88 8.37
CA ALA A 318 -2.45 9.00 9.11
C ALA A 318 -2.91 7.53 9.02
N ILE A 319 -4.19 7.27 9.23
CA ILE A 319 -4.79 5.92 9.16
C ILE A 319 -4.65 5.35 7.75
N ILE A 320 -4.94 6.13 6.71
CA ILE A 320 -4.77 5.71 5.32
C ILE A 320 -3.32 5.35 5.03
N ALA A 321 -2.37 6.16 5.46
CA ALA A 321 -0.95 5.93 5.23
C ALA A 321 -0.39 4.76 6.04
N TRP A 322 -0.87 4.51 7.24
CA TRP A 322 -0.58 3.32 8.04
C TRP A 322 -1.15 2.05 7.40
N SER A 323 -2.31 2.13 6.76
CA SER A 323 -3.03 1.05 6.05
C SER A 323 -3.68 -0.04 6.92
N GLY A 324 -3.47 -0.06 8.23
CA GLY A 324 -4.02 -1.07 9.15
C GLY A 324 -3.29 -2.42 9.12
N LEU A 325 -3.35 -3.15 10.23
CA LEU A 325 -2.74 -4.48 10.36
C LEU A 325 -3.31 -5.50 9.38
N SER A 326 -4.57 -5.35 8.95
CA SER A 326 -5.19 -6.17 7.91
C SER A 326 -4.39 -6.11 6.61
N VAL A 327 -4.03 -4.90 6.15
CA VAL A 327 -3.20 -4.73 4.94
C VAL A 327 -1.76 -5.20 5.18
N HIS A 328 -1.19 -4.99 6.37
CA HIS A 328 0.14 -5.52 6.71
C HIS A 328 0.19 -7.04 6.57
N ALA A 329 -0.86 -7.75 7.02
CA ALA A 329 -0.95 -9.19 6.89
C ALA A 329 -1.11 -9.63 5.43
N GLN A 330 -1.90 -8.91 4.63
CA GLN A 330 -2.02 -9.14 3.18
C GLN A 330 -0.65 -8.98 2.50
N VAL A 331 0.07 -7.89 2.80
CA VAL A 331 1.42 -7.65 2.29
C VAL A 331 2.36 -8.78 2.71
N ALA A 332 2.37 -9.16 3.98
CA ALA A 332 3.22 -10.25 4.50
C ALA A 332 2.98 -11.56 3.73
N ALA A 333 1.71 -11.92 3.48
CA ALA A 333 1.35 -13.12 2.75
C ALA A 333 1.80 -13.08 1.28
N VAL A 334 1.61 -11.94 0.61
CA VAL A 334 1.95 -11.79 -0.81
C VAL A 334 3.47 -11.79 -1.04
N ILE A 335 4.26 -11.22 -0.11
CA ILE A 335 5.72 -11.13 -0.26
C ILE A 335 6.47 -12.34 0.31
N GLN A 336 5.83 -13.16 1.15
CA GLN A 336 6.46 -14.30 1.84
C GLN A 336 7.10 -15.29 0.87
N PRO A 337 6.46 -15.72 -0.24
CA PRO A 337 7.06 -16.65 -1.20
C PRO A 337 8.36 -16.11 -1.81
N SER A 338 8.48 -14.80 -1.98
CA SER A 338 9.66 -14.13 -2.51
C SER A 338 10.76 -13.90 -1.47
N GLY A 339 10.55 -14.26 -0.20
CA GLY A 339 11.52 -14.10 0.88
C GLY A 339 11.85 -12.64 1.23
N LEU A 340 10.96 -11.70 0.93
CA LEU A 340 11.07 -10.30 1.34
C LEU A 340 10.68 -10.13 2.81
N SER A 341 11.28 -9.16 3.49
CA SER A 341 10.97 -8.85 4.89
C SER A 341 9.83 -7.82 4.98
N VAL A 342 8.83 -8.11 5.82
CA VAL A 342 7.73 -7.17 6.09
C VAL A 342 8.17 -6.01 7.00
N TRP A 343 9.25 -6.16 7.76
CA TRP A 343 9.67 -5.18 8.75
C TRP A 343 9.96 -3.78 8.19
N PRO A 344 10.73 -3.62 7.09
CA PRO A 344 10.93 -2.30 6.49
C PRO A 344 9.61 -1.65 6.08
N TYR A 345 8.66 -2.43 5.57
CA TYR A 345 7.32 -1.95 5.23
C TYR A 345 6.60 -1.40 6.45
N THR A 346 6.52 -2.16 7.54
CA THR A 346 5.84 -1.74 8.77
C THR A 346 6.42 -0.44 9.34
N VAL A 347 7.75 -0.33 9.43
CA VAL A 347 8.40 0.90 9.89
C VAL A 347 8.11 2.08 8.96
N SER A 348 8.18 1.85 7.64
CA SER A 348 7.93 2.90 6.66
C SER A 348 6.47 3.39 6.69
N ARG A 349 5.49 2.50 6.93
CA ARG A 349 4.08 2.88 7.08
C ARG A 349 3.86 3.78 8.28
N PHE A 350 4.47 3.46 9.42
CA PHE A 350 4.40 4.30 10.61
C PHE A 350 4.96 5.71 10.35
N ILE A 351 6.13 5.79 9.72
CA ILE A 351 6.75 7.09 9.34
C ILE A 351 5.85 7.83 8.35
N GLN A 352 5.31 7.14 7.35
CA GLN A 352 4.42 7.75 6.37
C GLN A 352 3.14 8.27 7.02
N GLY A 353 2.56 7.55 7.99
CA GLY A 353 1.39 8.00 8.74
C GLY A 353 1.63 9.35 9.43
N ALA A 354 2.77 9.49 10.10
CA ALA A 354 3.15 10.74 10.75
C ALA A 354 3.36 11.88 9.72
N ILE A 355 4.07 11.62 8.63
CA ILE A 355 4.29 12.62 7.56
C ILE A 355 2.97 13.02 6.89
N ALA A 356 2.08 12.05 6.61
CA ALA A 356 0.78 12.32 5.98
C ALA A 356 -0.11 13.18 6.87
N ALA A 357 -0.17 12.89 8.19
CA ALA A 357 -0.92 13.71 9.13
C ALA A 357 -0.41 15.15 9.16
N PHE A 358 0.91 15.33 9.26
CA PHE A 358 1.53 16.66 9.26
C PHE A 358 1.30 17.40 7.95
N ALA A 359 1.52 16.74 6.81
CA ALA A 359 1.30 17.32 5.48
C ALA A 359 -0.17 17.75 5.29
N THR A 360 -1.12 16.93 5.73
CA THR A 360 -2.55 17.26 5.69
C THR A 360 -2.85 18.50 6.53
N ALA A 361 -2.35 18.56 7.78
CA ALA A 361 -2.56 19.71 8.64
C ALA A 361 -1.96 21.00 8.04
N ALA A 362 -0.76 20.91 7.48
CA ALA A 362 -0.10 22.03 6.82
C ALA A 362 -0.87 22.50 5.57
N MET A 363 -1.28 21.56 4.70
CA MET A 363 -2.04 21.86 3.49
C MET A 363 -3.39 22.49 3.82
N MET A 364 -4.11 21.99 4.84
CA MET A 364 -5.39 22.56 5.25
C MET A 364 -5.26 23.97 5.81
N LYS A 365 -4.19 24.29 6.55
CA LYS A 365 -3.93 25.65 7.03
C LYS A 365 -3.66 26.64 5.87
N VAL A 366 -2.92 26.19 4.85
CA VAL A 366 -2.62 27.01 3.66
C VAL A 366 -3.85 27.09 2.76
N SER A 367 -4.62 26.02 2.62
CA SER A 367 -5.78 25.93 1.74
C SER A 367 -6.96 26.77 2.21
N ALA A 368 -7.06 27.07 3.49
CA ALA A 368 -8.09 27.98 4.02
C ALA A 368 -8.08 29.36 3.30
N SER A 369 -7.06 29.65 2.49
CA SER A 369 -6.92 30.89 1.76
C SER A 369 -6.97 30.78 0.21
N ARG A 370 -6.78 29.61 -0.43
CA ARG A 370 -6.48 29.62 -1.89
C ARG A 370 -6.83 28.41 -2.77
N TRP A 371 -7.32 27.26 -2.28
CA TRP A 371 -7.43 26.06 -3.14
C TRP A 371 -8.86 25.49 -3.20
N SER A 372 -9.66 26.00 -4.13
CA SER A 372 -10.73 25.19 -4.73
C SER A 372 -10.09 24.39 -5.88
N LEU A 373 -9.56 23.20 -5.60
CA LEU A 373 -9.29 22.25 -6.68
C LEU A 373 -10.64 21.88 -7.31
N PRO A 374 -10.74 21.84 -8.65
CA PRO A 374 -11.96 21.35 -9.28
C PRO A 374 -12.18 19.91 -8.77
N THR A 375 -13.19 19.76 -7.93
CA THR A 375 -13.67 18.47 -7.49
C THR A 375 -14.20 17.74 -8.71
N PHE A 376 -13.93 16.44 -8.79
CA PHE A 376 -14.60 15.61 -9.79
C PHE A 376 -16.11 15.86 -9.70
N GLU A 377 -16.64 16.57 -10.68
CA GLU A 377 -18.10 16.59 -10.86
C GLU A 377 -18.53 15.12 -11.03
N PRO A 378 -19.61 14.69 -10.36
CA PRO A 378 -20.10 13.34 -10.59
C PRO A 378 -20.33 13.18 -12.09
N TYR A 379 -19.66 12.18 -12.68
CA TYR A 379 -19.69 11.94 -14.12
C TYR A 379 -21.13 11.57 -14.50
N VAL A 380 -21.92 12.56 -14.88
CA VAL A 380 -23.22 12.33 -15.49
C VAL A 380 -22.93 11.91 -16.92
N ILE A 381 -23.24 10.65 -17.25
CA ILE A 381 -23.12 10.11 -18.61
C ILE A 381 -24.09 10.88 -19.51
N THR A 382 -23.62 12.01 -20.01
CA THR A 382 -24.37 12.81 -21.00
C THR A 382 -23.77 12.58 -22.38
N GLY A 383 -24.24 11.53 -23.05
CA GLY A 383 -24.04 11.30 -24.48
C GLY A 383 -22.68 10.68 -24.88
N SER A 384 -22.69 9.83 -25.90
CA SER A 384 -21.56 9.09 -26.43
C SER A 384 -20.40 9.94 -26.98
N LEU A 385 -20.66 11.18 -27.41
CA LEU A 385 -19.62 12.08 -27.94
C LEU A 385 -18.70 12.63 -26.84
N LYS A 386 -19.21 12.90 -25.65
CA LYS A 386 -18.41 13.43 -24.52
C LYS A 386 -17.39 12.41 -24.03
N TRP A 387 -17.75 11.11 -24.03
CA TRP A 387 -16.84 10.03 -23.65
C TRP A 387 -15.59 9.96 -24.55
N PHE A 388 -15.76 10.11 -25.89
CA PHE A 388 -14.62 10.15 -26.81
C PHE A 388 -13.73 11.37 -26.60
N GLN A 389 -14.32 12.52 -26.27
CA GLN A 389 -13.56 13.75 -25.97
C GLN A 389 -12.75 13.57 -24.67
N ASP A 390 -13.34 12.98 -23.64
CA ASP A 390 -12.71 12.74 -22.35
C ASP A 390 -11.61 11.66 -22.46
N LEU A 391 -11.85 10.59 -23.25
CA LEU A 391 -10.83 9.61 -23.58
C LEU A 391 -9.65 10.26 -24.34
N GLY A 392 -9.95 11.14 -25.30
CA GLY A 392 -8.94 11.91 -26.02
C GLY A 392 -8.17 12.86 -25.12
N ALA A 393 -8.81 13.47 -24.11
CA ALA A 393 -8.16 14.30 -23.10
C ALA A 393 -7.26 13.47 -22.18
N ALA A 394 -7.74 12.33 -21.70
CA ALA A 394 -6.96 11.40 -20.89
C ALA A 394 -5.75 10.85 -21.65
N ALA A 395 -5.93 10.48 -22.93
CA ALA A 395 -4.84 10.01 -23.78
C ALA A 395 -3.78 11.12 -23.99
N ARG A 396 -4.21 12.37 -24.24
CA ARG A 396 -3.28 13.51 -24.35
C ARG A 396 -2.54 13.74 -23.03
N LEU A 397 -3.21 13.67 -21.90
CA LEU A 397 -2.58 13.82 -20.59
C LEU A 397 -1.53 12.73 -20.36
N CYS A 398 -1.86 11.47 -20.65
CA CYS A 398 -0.92 10.35 -20.55
C CYS A 398 0.29 10.55 -21.48
N LEU A 399 0.07 10.95 -22.74
CA LEU A 399 1.15 11.23 -23.69
C LEU A 399 2.02 12.41 -23.24
N SER A 400 1.42 13.46 -22.69
CA SER A 400 2.15 14.60 -22.13
C SER A 400 2.99 14.19 -20.93
N CYS A 401 2.45 13.40 -20.00
CA CYS A 401 3.22 12.85 -18.87
C CYS A 401 4.38 11.99 -19.34
N VAL A 402 4.17 11.08 -20.28
CA VAL A 402 5.25 10.26 -20.87
C VAL A 402 6.31 11.14 -21.54
N GLY A 403 5.89 12.18 -22.27
CA GLY A 403 6.78 13.16 -22.91
C GLY A 403 7.63 13.93 -21.90
N ILE A 404 7.01 14.42 -20.81
CA ILE A 404 7.70 15.14 -19.73
C ILE A 404 8.72 14.21 -19.05
N PHE A 405 8.33 12.98 -18.73
CA PHE A 405 9.24 12.00 -18.11
C PHE A 405 10.37 11.59 -19.06
N ALA A 406 10.10 11.42 -20.35
CA ALA A 406 11.12 11.16 -21.34
C ALA A 406 12.13 12.30 -21.48
N ALA A 407 11.63 13.54 -21.50
CA ALA A 407 12.47 14.74 -21.53
C ALA A 407 13.32 14.87 -20.25
N ALA A 408 12.72 14.70 -19.07
CA ALA A 408 13.45 14.72 -17.80
C ALA A 408 14.53 13.63 -17.74
N SER A 409 14.19 12.41 -18.17
CA SER A 409 15.15 11.30 -18.27
C SER A 409 16.29 11.60 -19.24
N ALA A 410 16.02 12.19 -20.40
CA ALA A 410 17.04 12.56 -21.37
C ALA A 410 17.98 13.65 -20.81
N ILE A 411 17.44 14.64 -20.10
CA ILE A 411 18.22 15.71 -19.45
C ILE A 411 19.14 15.10 -18.37
N LEU A 412 18.61 14.22 -17.51
CA LEU A 412 19.39 13.59 -16.46
C LEU A 412 20.46 12.64 -17.02
N ALA A 413 20.15 11.90 -18.09
CA ALA A 413 21.13 11.07 -18.78
C ALA A 413 22.25 11.91 -19.41
N ALA A 414 21.93 13.03 -20.05
CA ALA A 414 22.91 13.96 -20.60
C ALA A 414 23.79 14.57 -19.48
N TRP A 415 23.18 14.95 -18.36
CA TRP A 415 23.92 15.45 -17.19
C TRP A 415 24.89 14.38 -16.63
N ASP A 416 24.51 13.14 -16.54
CA ASP A 416 25.38 12.06 -16.06
C ASP A 416 26.56 11.81 -17.01
N ILE A 417 26.34 11.86 -18.33
CA ILE A 417 27.41 11.79 -19.34
C ILE A 417 28.43 12.93 -19.18
N VAL A 418 27.92 14.17 -19.01
CA VAL A 418 28.78 15.35 -18.81
C VAL A 418 29.58 15.25 -17.51
N ARG A 419 28.95 14.77 -16.44
CA ARG A 419 29.58 14.56 -15.13
C ARG A 419 30.69 13.51 -15.18
N ARG A 420 30.49 12.40 -15.89
CA ARG A 420 31.49 11.34 -16.07
C ARG A 420 32.67 11.79 -16.91
N ARG A 421 32.45 12.69 -17.89
CA ARG A 421 33.56 13.26 -18.71
C ARG A 421 34.43 14.26 -17.94
N ARG A 422 33.92 14.84 -16.83
CA ARG A 422 34.66 15.83 -16.01
C ARG A 422 35.59 15.19 -14.96
N GLY A 423 35.64 13.85 -14.83
CA GLY A 423 36.56 13.12 -13.94
C GLY A 423 36.34 13.40 -12.44
N PRO A 424 36.82 12.58 -11.53
CA PRO A 424 36.89 12.92 -10.13
C PRO A 424 37.95 14.03 -9.94
N ARG A 425 37.50 15.17 -9.35
CA ARG A 425 38.43 16.13 -8.73
C ARG A 425 38.91 15.60 -7.41
#